data_fc761117b4d9aa956737fbe3c9a49bc4
#
_entry.id   fc761117b4d9aa956737fbe3c9a49bc4
#
_cell.length_a   1.000
_cell.length_b   1.000
_cell.length_c   1.000
_cell.angle_alpha   90.00
_cell.angle_beta   90.00
_cell.angle_gamma   90.00
#
_symmetry.space_group_name_H-M   'P 1'
#
loop_
_entity.id
_entity.type
_entity.pdbx_description
1 polymer ?
#
loop_
_entity_poly.entity_id
_entity_poly.type
_entity_poly.pdbx_seq_one_letter_code
_entity_poly.pdbx_strand_id
1 'polypeptide(L)'
;MIQPLRALTLLLLVGTAPLAAKEAPATGYASAVSAADPRGTAAGLAMLKQGGNAMDAIAATLLALTVVEPQSSGIGGGGLLVYQPAGKPLVTFDGREKAPSAATPELFLAADGKPMPRREAVPGGKSVGVPGNIAMLALAHAKQGKLPWAALFQPAINLARNGYDITPRMARAIAGSAETLKRSPEAAALFLNPDGTPKPAGTRIVNEPLAQTLETIAKSGPRAFYTGPIAADIVRRVTTAPTNPSTMTITDMAAYEAKQRPPVCVTYRTYKICGMGPPSAGGIAVLAILKQLEGFNLAALGPANPTAWHLIAESQRLAFADRAAFGGDSDFVNVPVKGLIAPDYLKSRGALISATAT
;
A
#
# COMPACT_ATOMS: atom_id res chain seq x y z
N MET A 1 -93.60 13.98 -2.54
CA MET A 1 -92.54 15.02 -2.35
C MET A 1 -91.34 14.35 -1.80
N ILE A 2 -90.38 14.03 -2.65
CA ILE A 2 -89.15 13.35 -2.27
C ILE A 2 -88.02 14.26 -2.66
N GLN A 3 -87.28 14.79 -1.66
CA GLN A 3 -86.05 15.61 -1.92
C GLN A 3 -84.86 14.70 -2.21
N PRO A 4 -83.98 15.09 -3.15
CA PRO A 4 -82.75 14.34 -3.40
C PRO A 4 -81.61 14.75 -2.45
N LEU A 5 -81.00 13.73 -1.87
CA LEU A 5 -79.78 13.83 -1.06
C LEU A 5 -78.58 14.28 -1.98
N ARG A 6 -77.95 15.37 -1.64
CA ARG A 6 -76.67 15.80 -2.27
C ARG A 6 -75.55 15.05 -1.59
N ALA A 7 -74.88 14.19 -2.32
CA ALA A 7 -73.59 13.57 -1.93
C ALA A 7 -72.46 14.57 -2.01
N LEU A 8 -71.85 14.87 -0.90
CA LEU A 8 -70.66 15.71 -0.79
C LEU A 8 -69.39 14.83 -0.94
N THR A 9 -68.76 14.89 -2.11
CA THR A 9 -67.52 14.15 -2.37
C THR A 9 -66.35 14.93 -1.77
N LEU A 10 -65.79 14.42 -0.66
CA LEU A 10 -64.62 14.97 -0.01
C LEU A 10 -63.35 14.46 -0.73
N LEU A 11 -62.69 15.33 -1.52
CA LEU A 11 -61.39 15.03 -2.12
C LEU A 11 -60.28 15.17 -1.07
N LEU A 12 -59.77 14.03 -0.60
CA LEU A 12 -58.53 13.99 0.21
C LEU A 12 -57.33 14.24 -0.69
N LEU A 13 -56.79 15.43 -0.67
CA LEU A 13 -55.46 15.74 -1.18
C LEU A 13 -54.44 15.16 -0.20
N VAL A 14 -53.88 13.99 -0.53
CA VAL A 14 -52.72 13.44 0.15
C VAL A 14 -51.48 14.19 -0.40
N GLY A 15 -51.07 15.22 0.31
CA GLY A 15 -49.82 15.90 0.04
C GLY A 15 -48.62 14.99 0.38
N THR A 16 -47.94 14.49 -0.63
CA THR A 16 -46.62 13.84 -0.45
C THR A 16 -45.61 14.91 -0.12
N ALA A 17 -45.41 15.18 1.17
CA ALA A 17 -44.23 15.94 1.59
C ALA A 17 -43.01 15.10 1.27
N PRO A 18 -41.95 15.69 0.61
CA PRO A 18 -40.68 14.99 0.45
C PRO A 18 -40.14 14.67 1.85
N LEU A 19 -39.91 13.38 2.13
CA LEU A 19 -39.09 12.99 3.28
C LEU A 19 -37.71 13.62 3.07
N ALA A 20 -37.48 14.77 3.70
CA ALA A 20 -36.15 15.27 3.90
C ALA A 20 -35.40 14.21 4.68
N ALA A 21 -34.45 13.52 4.05
CA ALA A 21 -33.52 12.64 4.73
C ALA A 21 -32.89 13.50 5.82
N LYS A 22 -33.20 13.17 7.07
CA LYS A 22 -32.58 13.79 8.22
C LYS A 22 -31.10 13.45 8.14
N GLU A 23 -30.27 14.39 7.70
CA GLU A 23 -28.82 14.23 7.79
C GLU A 23 -28.53 13.85 9.24
N ALA A 24 -28.00 12.65 9.44
CA ALA A 24 -27.49 12.26 10.73
C ALA A 24 -26.48 13.36 11.15
N PRO A 25 -26.56 13.88 12.39
CA PRO A 25 -25.59 14.87 12.83
C PRO A 25 -24.22 14.25 12.60
N ALA A 26 -23.39 14.93 11.81
CA ALA A 26 -22.01 14.54 11.64
C ALA A 26 -21.39 14.57 13.05
N THR A 27 -21.30 13.41 13.68
CA THR A 27 -20.49 13.25 14.89
C THR A 27 -19.09 13.52 14.41
N GLY A 28 -18.60 14.77 14.65
CA GLY A 28 -17.32 15.21 14.21
C GLY A 28 -16.24 14.37 14.87
N TYR A 29 -15.77 13.33 14.15
CA TYR A 29 -14.57 12.63 14.56
C TYR A 29 -13.40 13.58 14.43
N ALA A 30 -12.73 13.88 15.54
CA ALA A 30 -11.53 14.73 15.53
C ALA A 30 -10.40 14.11 14.68
N SER A 31 -10.44 12.79 14.45
CA SER A 31 -9.44 12.04 13.69
C SER A 31 -9.98 10.68 13.25
N ALA A 32 -9.41 10.13 12.17
CA ALA A 32 -9.73 8.80 11.66
C ALA A 32 -8.47 8.07 11.20
N VAL A 33 -8.49 6.73 11.31
CA VAL A 33 -7.47 5.84 10.75
C VAL A 33 -8.20 4.71 10.00
N SER A 34 -7.70 4.36 8.83
CA SER A 34 -8.17 3.21 8.04
C SER A 34 -7.00 2.35 7.63
N ALA A 35 -7.11 1.04 7.80
CA ALA A 35 -6.06 0.08 7.45
C ALA A 35 -6.68 -1.25 6.98
N ALA A 36 -5.85 -2.13 6.41
CA ALA A 36 -6.28 -3.43 5.90
C ALA A 36 -6.75 -4.41 7.00
N ASP A 37 -6.31 -4.18 8.26
CA ASP A 37 -6.69 -4.97 9.41
C ASP A 37 -7.13 -4.04 10.56
N PRO A 38 -8.22 -4.34 11.28
CA PRO A 38 -8.70 -3.53 12.41
C PRO A 38 -7.66 -3.29 13.50
N ARG A 39 -6.73 -4.22 13.71
CA ARG A 39 -5.65 -4.09 14.70
C ARG A 39 -4.62 -3.05 14.27
N GLY A 40 -4.36 -2.92 12.94
CA GLY A 40 -3.57 -1.82 12.39
C GLY A 40 -4.27 -0.48 12.60
N THR A 41 -5.58 -0.41 12.36
CA THR A 41 -6.39 0.78 12.65
C THR A 41 -6.34 1.15 14.14
N ALA A 42 -6.48 0.16 15.03
CA ALA A 42 -6.41 0.37 16.48
C ALA A 42 -5.04 0.90 16.93
N ALA A 43 -3.94 0.40 16.34
CA ALA A 43 -2.59 0.89 16.61
C ALA A 43 -2.43 2.37 16.26
N GLY A 44 -2.90 2.79 15.08
CA GLY A 44 -2.88 4.19 14.68
C GLY A 44 -3.74 5.08 15.56
N LEU A 45 -4.97 4.65 15.90
CA LEU A 45 -5.85 5.37 16.81
C LEU A 45 -5.26 5.51 18.22
N ALA A 46 -4.50 4.51 18.70
CA ALA A 46 -3.82 4.56 19.98
C ALA A 46 -2.78 5.69 20.01
N MET A 47 -2.05 5.92 18.91
CA MET A 47 -1.09 7.04 18.82
C MET A 47 -1.82 8.38 18.83
N LEU A 48 -2.92 8.52 18.11
CA LEU A 48 -3.72 9.76 18.13
C LEU A 48 -4.28 10.06 19.53
N LYS A 49 -4.77 9.05 20.25
CA LYS A 49 -5.24 9.19 21.64
C LYS A 49 -4.14 9.60 22.62
N GLN A 50 -2.88 9.26 22.36
CA GLN A 50 -1.72 9.67 23.14
C GLN A 50 -1.23 11.09 22.78
N GLY A 51 -1.96 11.80 21.94
CA GLY A 51 -1.61 13.16 21.49
C GLY A 51 -0.61 13.20 20.34
N GLY A 52 -0.35 12.06 19.70
CA GLY A 52 0.39 11.97 18.45
C GLY A 52 -0.34 12.62 17.27
N ASN A 53 0.33 12.67 16.13
CA ASN A 53 -0.21 13.20 14.89
C ASN A 53 -0.41 12.07 13.84
N ALA A 54 -0.81 12.45 12.62
CA ALA A 54 -1.04 11.50 11.54
C ALA A 54 0.22 10.70 11.15
N MET A 55 1.43 11.26 11.32
CA MET A 55 2.69 10.55 11.06
C MET A 55 2.91 9.44 12.09
N ASP A 56 2.68 9.72 13.36
CA ASP A 56 2.78 8.72 14.43
C ASP A 56 1.76 7.60 14.23
N ALA A 57 0.53 7.98 13.84
CA ALA A 57 -0.54 7.03 13.58
C ALA A 57 -0.21 6.08 12.41
N ILE A 58 0.28 6.61 11.27
CA ILE A 58 0.61 5.77 10.11
C ILE A 58 1.82 4.87 10.40
N ALA A 59 2.81 5.35 11.17
CA ALA A 59 3.95 4.55 11.54
C ALA A 59 3.55 3.36 12.42
N ALA A 60 2.76 3.57 13.47
CA ALA A 60 2.26 2.50 14.33
C ALA A 60 1.33 1.54 13.56
N THR A 61 0.51 2.06 12.63
CA THR A 61 -0.33 1.24 11.76
C THR A 61 0.52 0.32 10.87
N LEU A 62 1.57 0.82 10.20
CA LEU A 62 2.46 0.02 9.36
C LEU A 62 3.17 -1.06 10.18
N LEU A 63 3.69 -0.71 11.37
CA LEU A 63 4.34 -1.65 12.26
C LEU A 63 3.39 -2.75 12.73
N ALA A 64 2.14 -2.41 13.08
CA ALA A 64 1.13 -3.40 13.44
C ALA A 64 0.75 -4.31 12.25
N LEU A 65 0.60 -3.75 11.04
CA LEU A 65 0.34 -4.52 9.82
C LEU A 65 1.48 -5.48 9.47
N THR A 66 2.73 -5.16 9.82
CA THR A 66 3.87 -6.08 9.72
C THR A 66 3.61 -7.40 10.46
N VAL A 67 2.86 -7.33 11.57
CA VAL A 67 2.54 -8.50 12.40
C VAL A 67 1.30 -9.22 11.89
N VAL A 68 0.22 -8.48 11.62
CA VAL A 68 -1.12 -9.06 11.39
C VAL A 68 -1.49 -9.22 9.91
N GLU A 69 -0.71 -8.64 9.00
CA GLU A 69 -0.87 -8.72 7.53
C GLU A 69 0.46 -9.05 6.82
N PRO A 70 1.22 -10.08 7.28
CA PRO A 70 2.58 -10.36 6.79
C PRO A 70 2.62 -10.71 5.30
N GLN A 71 1.50 -11.13 4.70
CA GLN A 71 1.38 -11.38 3.25
C GLN A 71 1.37 -10.10 2.41
N SER A 72 1.15 -8.94 3.02
CA SER A 72 0.97 -7.65 2.33
C SER A 72 1.85 -6.53 2.88
N SER A 73 2.42 -6.68 4.06
CA SER A 73 3.18 -5.64 4.76
C SER A 73 4.32 -6.24 5.55
N GLY A 74 5.42 -5.50 5.73
CA GLY A 74 6.55 -5.99 6.51
C GLY A 74 7.69 -5.00 6.66
N ILE A 75 8.43 -5.12 7.77
CA ILE A 75 9.67 -4.35 7.97
C ILE A 75 10.78 -4.82 7.01
N GLY A 76 10.71 -6.06 6.51
CA GLY A 76 11.63 -6.61 5.51
C GLY A 76 11.32 -6.20 4.06
N GLY A 77 10.36 -5.31 3.85
CA GLY A 77 9.97 -4.78 2.56
C GLY A 77 10.20 -3.27 2.43
N GLY A 78 9.57 -2.68 1.43
CA GLY A 78 9.59 -1.25 1.19
C GLY A 78 8.20 -0.65 1.06
N GLY A 79 8.15 0.67 1.09
CA GLY A 79 6.91 1.43 1.02
C GLY A 79 7.11 2.82 0.46
N LEU A 80 5.99 3.44 0.17
CA LEU A 80 5.90 4.82 -0.30
C LEU A 80 4.89 5.55 0.58
N LEU A 81 5.23 6.75 1.01
CA LEU A 81 4.41 7.55 1.90
C LEU A 81 4.11 8.90 1.26
N VAL A 82 2.84 9.26 1.21
CA VAL A 82 2.37 10.59 0.83
C VAL A 82 1.78 11.24 2.07
N TYR A 83 2.32 12.38 2.47
CA TYR A 83 1.95 13.06 3.71
C TYR A 83 1.59 14.52 3.45
N GLN A 84 0.40 14.91 3.91
CA GLN A 84 -0.07 16.29 3.85
C GLN A 84 -0.14 16.85 5.27
N PRO A 85 0.89 17.61 5.72
CA PRO A 85 0.79 18.34 6.98
C PRO A 85 -0.26 19.45 6.89
N ALA A 86 -0.98 19.70 7.96
CA ALA A 86 -1.96 20.79 8.00
C ALA A 86 -1.29 22.14 7.70
N GLY A 87 -1.82 22.85 6.71
CA GLY A 87 -1.33 24.19 6.32
C GLY A 87 0.06 24.21 5.69
N LYS A 88 0.67 23.06 5.36
CA LYS A 88 2.01 22.99 4.75
C LYS A 88 1.95 22.27 3.39
N PRO A 89 2.99 22.42 2.55
CA PRO A 89 3.07 21.65 1.30
C PRO A 89 3.08 20.14 1.54
N LEU A 90 2.47 19.40 0.61
CA LEU A 90 2.49 17.95 0.56
C LEU A 90 3.93 17.46 0.33
N VAL A 91 4.31 16.41 1.06
CA VAL A 91 5.62 15.76 0.95
C VAL A 91 5.46 14.27 0.71
N THR A 92 6.46 13.66 0.09
CA THR A 92 6.49 12.20 -0.12
C THR A 92 7.80 11.62 0.38
N PHE A 93 7.74 10.38 0.86
CA PHE A 93 8.91 9.63 1.32
C PHE A 93 8.97 8.30 0.59
N ASP A 94 10.18 7.98 0.15
CA ASP A 94 10.50 6.78 -0.60
C ASP A 94 11.35 5.85 0.27
N GLY A 95 10.77 4.72 0.61
CA GLY A 95 11.42 3.58 1.24
C GLY A 95 11.31 2.34 0.36
N ARG A 96 11.30 2.51 -0.97
CA ARG A 96 11.31 1.39 -1.89
C ARG A 96 12.57 0.56 -1.71
N GLU A 97 12.46 -0.76 -1.83
CA GLU A 97 13.61 -1.65 -1.78
C GLU A 97 14.62 -1.31 -2.87
N LYS A 98 15.90 -1.52 -2.59
CA LYS A 98 16.96 -1.41 -3.57
C LYS A 98 17.52 -2.78 -3.92
N ALA A 99 17.89 -2.99 -5.17
CA ALA A 99 18.64 -4.17 -5.55
C ALA A 99 20.00 -4.18 -4.80
N PRO A 100 20.51 -5.37 -4.39
CA PRO A 100 21.89 -5.48 -3.92
C PRO A 100 22.88 -4.92 -4.96
N SER A 101 23.99 -4.37 -4.52
CA SER A 101 24.99 -3.72 -5.40
C SER A 101 25.57 -4.65 -6.47
N ALA A 102 25.58 -5.96 -6.20
CA ALA A 102 26.03 -6.99 -7.14
C ALA A 102 24.92 -7.47 -8.11
N ALA A 103 23.72 -6.87 -8.08
CA ALA A 103 22.66 -7.23 -9.03
C ALA A 103 22.99 -6.75 -10.44
N THR A 104 22.81 -7.63 -11.43
CA THR A 104 23.01 -7.34 -12.84
C THR A 104 21.70 -7.45 -13.62
N PRO A 105 21.61 -6.92 -14.85
CA PRO A 105 20.44 -7.08 -15.70
C PRO A 105 20.02 -8.54 -15.93
N GLU A 106 20.99 -9.47 -15.84
CA GLU A 106 20.79 -10.90 -16.05
C GLU A 106 20.30 -11.65 -14.81
N LEU A 107 20.11 -10.95 -13.68
CA LEU A 107 19.79 -11.56 -12.38
C LEU A 107 18.63 -12.58 -12.45
N PHE A 108 17.64 -12.32 -13.29
CA PHE A 108 16.46 -13.18 -13.48
C PHE A 108 16.41 -13.87 -14.85
N LEU A 109 17.55 -14.04 -15.50
CA LEU A 109 17.63 -14.90 -16.67
C LEU A 109 17.94 -16.34 -16.27
N ALA A 110 17.31 -17.30 -16.98
CA ALA A 110 17.64 -18.71 -16.92
C ALA A 110 18.93 -19.00 -17.72
N ALA A 111 19.43 -20.22 -17.63
CA ALA A 111 20.68 -20.62 -18.32
C ALA A 111 20.59 -20.51 -19.86
N ASP A 112 19.39 -20.52 -20.42
CA ASP A 112 19.12 -20.35 -21.86
C ASP A 112 19.02 -18.85 -22.27
N GLY A 113 19.27 -17.92 -21.35
CA GLY A 113 19.20 -16.48 -21.57
C GLY A 113 17.78 -15.91 -21.57
N LYS A 114 16.75 -16.71 -21.32
CA LYS A 114 15.36 -16.24 -21.26
C LYS A 114 14.98 -15.82 -19.85
N PRO A 115 14.00 -14.90 -19.69
CA PRO A 115 13.47 -14.55 -18.39
C PRO A 115 12.93 -15.76 -17.63
N MET A 116 13.32 -15.90 -16.37
CA MET A 116 12.76 -16.93 -15.49
C MET A 116 11.26 -16.74 -15.32
N PRO A 117 10.45 -17.81 -15.33
CA PRO A 117 9.04 -17.73 -14.97
C PRO A 117 8.88 -17.10 -13.57
N ARG A 118 7.92 -16.18 -13.41
CA ARG A 118 7.73 -15.46 -12.13
C ARG A 118 7.61 -16.42 -10.92
N ARG A 119 6.91 -17.53 -11.07
CA ARG A 119 6.74 -18.57 -10.03
C ARG A 119 8.06 -19.20 -9.56
N GLU A 120 9.09 -19.15 -10.38
CA GLU A 120 10.42 -19.68 -10.10
C GLU A 120 11.38 -18.59 -9.63
N ALA A 121 11.23 -17.37 -10.15
CA ALA A 121 12.06 -16.21 -9.81
C ALA A 121 11.75 -15.63 -8.42
N VAL A 122 10.46 -15.62 -8.01
CA VAL A 122 10.02 -14.98 -6.75
C VAL A 122 10.48 -15.74 -5.50
N PRO A 123 10.35 -17.09 -5.38
CA PRO A 123 10.77 -17.78 -4.17
C PRO A 123 12.30 -17.76 -3.99
N GLY A 124 12.74 -17.45 -2.78
CA GLY A 124 14.16 -17.47 -2.39
C GLY A 124 14.76 -16.10 -2.16
N GLY A 125 16.09 -16.05 -2.06
CA GLY A 125 16.82 -14.85 -1.70
C GLY A 125 16.97 -13.82 -2.83
N LYS A 126 17.05 -14.29 -4.08
CA LYS A 126 17.35 -13.45 -5.25
C LYS A 126 16.34 -12.32 -5.49
N SER A 127 15.07 -12.54 -5.15
CA SER A 127 14.00 -11.56 -5.28
C SER A 127 13.90 -10.56 -4.12
N VAL A 128 14.70 -10.75 -3.07
CA VAL A 128 14.70 -9.89 -1.89
C VAL A 128 15.61 -8.68 -2.13
N GLY A 129 15.01 -7.50 -2.16
CA GLY A 129 15.76 -6.24 -2.17
C GLY A 129 16.15 -5.81 -0.74
N VAL A 130 17.08 -4.87 -0.65
CA VAL A 130 17.44 -4.22 0.62
C VAL A 130 16.22 -3.49 1.17
N PRO A 131 15.75 -3.81 2.37
CA PRO A 131 14.48 -3.29 2.90
C PRO A 131 14.52 -1.79 3.19
N GLY A 132 13.43 -1.09 2.91
CA GLY A 132 13.35 0.36 3.06
C GLY A 132 12.36 0.89 4.10
N ASN A 133 11.41 0.10 4.56
CA ASN A 133 10.31 0.58 5.42
C ASN A 133 10.81 1.23 6.71
N ILE A 134 11.77 0.63 7.41
CA ILE A 134 12.27 1.18 8.69
C ILE A 134 13.00 2.52 8.47
N ALA A 135 13.81 2.63 7.42
CA ALA A 135 14.50 3.89 7.09
C ALA A 135 13.50 4.99 6.67
N MET A 136 12.47 4.62 5.88
CA MET A 136 11.42 5.55 5.48
C MET A 136 10.65 6.08 6.68
N LEU A 137 10.21 5.19 7.57
CA LEU A 137 9.51 5.60 8.79
C LEU A 137 10.39 6.49 9.66
N ALA A 138 11.67 6.16 9.80
CA ALA A 138 12.61 6.96 10.60
C ALA A 138 12.81 8.36 10.00
N LEU A 139 13.02 8.45 8.67
CA LEU A 139 13.15 9.73 7.97
C LEU A 139 11.89 10.58 8.08
N ALA A 140 10.74 9.97 7.87
CA ALA A 140 9.45 10.66 7.93
C ALA A 140 9.11 11.09 9.35
N HIS A 141 9.32 10.22 10.33
CA HIS A 141 9.08 10.51 11.74
C HIS A 141 10.01 11.59 12.27
N ALA A 142 11.30 11.57 11.95
CA ALA A 142 12.24 12.61 12.37
C ALA A 142 11.83 14.02 11.89
N LYS A 143 11.14 14.12 10.74
CA LYS A 143 10.67 15.39 10.16
C LYS A 143 9.28 15.79 10.58
N GLN A 144 8.40 14.84 10.85
CA GLN A 144 6.95 15.05 10.95
C GLN A 144 6.33 14.40 12.20
N GLY A 145 7.01 13.50 12.89
CA GLY A 145 6.52 12.80 14.07
C GLY A 145 6.46 13.70 15.31
N LYS A 146 5.69 13.30 16.29
CA LYS A 146 5.48 14.00 17.56
C LYS A 146 5.76 13.14 18.79
N LEU A 147 5.37 11.85 18.73
CA LEU A 147 5.60 10.92 19.83
C LEU A 147 7.04 10.37 19.80
N PRO A 148 7.55 9.87 20.94
CA PRO A 148 8.83 9.17 20.94
C PRO A 148 8.83 7.96 20.00
N TRP A 149 9.93 7.74 19.25
CA TRP A 149 10.10 6.63 18.31
C TRP A 149 9.69 5.26 18.90
N ALA A 150 10.15 4.96 20.11
CA ALA A 150 9.85 3.68 20.76
C ALA A 150 8.36 3.44 21.04
N ALA A 151 7.58 4.51 21.23
CA ALA A 151 6.15 4.40 21.50
C ALA A 151 5.38 3.84 20.28
N LEU A 152 5.84 4.13 19.06
CA LEU A 152 5.21 3.70 17.81
C LEU A 152 5.22 2.17 17.66
N PHE A 153 6.16 1.50 18.28
CA PHE A 153 6.36 0.04 18.18
C PHE A 153 5.51 -0.76 19.17
N GLN A 154 5.06 -0.15 20.26
CA GLN A 154 4.39 -0.89 21.35
C GLN A 154 3.17 -1.69 20.90
N PRO A 155 2.24 -1.18 20.07
CA PRO A 155 1.12 -1.97 19.59
C PRO A 155 1.56 -3.21 18.80
N ALA A 156 2.55 -3.08 17.94
CA ALA A 156 3.09 -4.18 17.13
C ALA A 156 3.81 -5.23 17.99
N ILE A 157 4.64 -4.79 18.95
CA ILE A 157 5.33 -5.66 19.90
C ILE A 157 4.31 -6.48 20.70
N ASN A 158 3.26 -5.84 21.21
CA ASN A 158 2.20 -6.50 21.96
C ASN A 158 1.44 -7.53 21.11
N LEU A 159 1.13 -7.21 19.85
CA LEU A 159 0.49 -8.13 18.91
C LEU A 159 1.37 -9.35 18.60
N ALA A 160 2.66 -9.14 18.39
CA ALA A 160 3.60 -10.21 18.09
C ALA A 160 3.82 -11.13 19.31
N ARG A 161 3.97 -10.55 20.51
CA ARG A 161 4.25 -11.27 21.76
C ARG A 161 3.03 -11.97 22.32
N ASN A 162 1.91 -11.26 22.46
CA ASN A 162 0.69 -11.80 23.05
C ASN A 162 -0.14 -12.61 22.04
N GLY A 163 0.20 -12.51 20.78
CA GLY A 163 -0.45 -13.21 19.67
C GLY A 163 -1.73 -12.54 19.18
N TYR A 164 -2.14 -13.00 18.02
CA TYR A 164 -3.36 -12.57 17.31
C TYR A 164 -3.98 -13.76 16.57
N ASP A 165 -5.27 -13.65 16.29
CA ASP A 165 -5.99 -14.72 15.60
C ASP A 165 -5.95 -14.50 14.08
N ILE A 166 -5.73 -15.58 13.31
CA ILE A 166 -5.74 -15.59 11.85
C ILE A 166 -7.12 -15.14 11.36
N THR A 167 -7.14 -14.10 10.52
CA THR A 167 -8.39 -13.67 9.85
C THR A 167 -8.74 -14.60 8.69
N PRO A 168 -10.02 -14.62 8.22
CA PRO A 168 -10.39 -15.36 7.00
C PRO A 168 -9.58 -14.94 5.76
N ARG A 169 -9.20 -13.65 5.66
CA ARG A 169 -8.34 -13.15 4.59
C ARG A 169 -6.93 -13.75 4.67
N MET A 170 -6.33 -13.73 5.87
CA MET A 170 -5.01 -14.29 6.11
C MET A 170 -5.00 -15.82 5.89
N ALA A 171 -6.04 -16.53 6.34
CA ALA A 171 -6.15 -17.97 6.11
C ALA A 171 -6.14 -18.32 4.61
N ARG A 172 -6.85 -17.56 3.78
CA ARG A 172 -6.79 -17.73 2.32
C ARG A 172 -5.39 -17.47 1.75
N ALA A 173 -4.69 -16.44 2.25
CA ALA A 173 -3.32 -16.15 1.81
C ALA A 173 -2.34 -17.27 2.22
N ILE A 174 -2.45 -17.80 3.44
CA ILE A 174 -1.67 -18.94 3.92
C ILE A 174 -1.93 -20.15 3.04
N ALA A 175 -3.20 -20.48 2.77
CA ALA A 175 -3.56 -21.61 1.90
C ALA A 175 -2.99 -21.47 0.47
N GLY A 176 -3.11 -20.27 -0.11
CA GLY A 176 -2.55 -20.00 -1.45
C GLY A 176 -1.02 -20.00 -1.52
N SER A 177 -0.34 -19.89 -0.36
CA SER A 177 1.13 -19.84 -0.27
C SER A 177 1.76 -21.09 0.39
N ALA A 178 0.98 -22.09 0.73
CA ALA A 178 1.42 -23.23 1.55
C ALA A 178 2.69 -23.91 1.01
N GLU A 179 2.77 -24.15 -0.29
CA GLU A 179 3.93 -24.79 -0.92
C GLU A 179 5.19 -23.90 -0.85
N THR A 180 5.03 -22.59 -0.88
CA THR A 180 6.13 -21.64 -0.70
C THR A 180 6.56 -21.56 0.76
N LEU A 181 5.61 -21.56 1.69
CA LEU A 181 5.87 -21.53 3.13
C LEU A 181 6.64 -22.76 3.61
N LYS A 182 6.38 -23.94 3.05
CA LYS A 182 7.12 -25.18 3.33
C LYS A 182 8.63 -25.09 3.05
N ARG A 183 9.05 -24.16 2.20
CA ARG A 183 10.47 -23.95 1.86
C ARG A 183 11.26 -23.24 2.96
N SER A 184 10.58 -22.60 3.93
CA SER A 184 11.17 -21.94 5.09
C SER A 184 10.66 -22.62 6.37
N PRO A 185 11.50 -23.36 7.10
CA PRO A 185 11.09 -24.04 8.33
C PRO A 185 10.40 -23.12 9.33
N GLU A 186 10.88 -21.89 9.48
CA GLU A 186 10.32 -20.92 10.42
C GLU A 186 8.95 -20.39 9.95
N ALA A 187 8.80 -20.14 8.67
CA ALA A 187 7.50 -19.73 8.11
C ALA A 187 6.49 -20.89 8.18
N ALA A 188 6.94 -22.12 7.90
CA ALA A 188 6.12 -23.32 8.05
C ALA A 188 5.65 -23.48 9.51
N ALA A 189 6.55 -23.41 10.48
CA ALA A 189 6.19 -23.52 11.89
C ALA A 189 5.19 -22.45 12.34
N LEU A 190 5.29 -21.25 11.79
CA LEU A 190 4.41 -20.14 12.13
C LEU A 190 3.00 -20.27 11.50
N PHE A 191 2.91 -20.70 10.23
CA PHE A 191 1.69 -20.61 9.44
C PHE A 191 1.06 -21.95 9.03
N LEU A 192 1.80 -23.07 9.20
CA LEU A 192 1.31 -24.40 8.89
C LEU A 192 1.17 -25.25 10.13
N ASN A 193 0.30 -26.25 10.07
CA ASN A 193 0.23 -27.31 11.06
C ASN A 193 1.43 -28.28 10.91
N PRO A 194 1.71 -29.15 11.88
CA PRO A 194 2.81 -30.12 11.79
C PRO A 194 2.75 -31.07 10.57
N ASP A 195 1.54 -31.35 10.07
CA ASP A 195 1.30 -32.15 8.87
C ASP A 195 1.50 -31.35 7.56
N GLY A 196 1.87 -30.05 7.64
CA GLY A 196 2.07 -29.18 6.50
C GLY A 196 0.78 -28.57 5.95
N THR A 197 -0.36 -28.79 6.57
CA THR A 197 -1.63 -28.13 6.19
C THR A 197 -1.69 -26.68 6.67
N PRO A 198 -2.35 -25.75 5.96
CA PRO A 198 -2.53 -24.38 6.37
C PRO A 198 -3.27 -24.25 7.71
N LYS A 199 -2.79 -23.40 8.61
CA LYS A 199 -3.55 -23.06 9.82
C LYS A 199 -4.84 -22.32 9.45
N PRO A 200 -6.01 -22.71 9.99
CA PRO A 200 -7.30 -22.11 9.66
C PRO A 200 -7.49 -20.75 10.33
N ALA A 201 -8.52 -20.01 9.87
CA ALA A 201 -8.98 -18.80 10.55
C ALA A 201 -9.35 -19.11 12.02
N GLY A 202 -9.09 -18.15 12.90
CA GLY A 202 -9.27 -18.30 14.35
C GLY A 202 -8.09 -18.95 15.08
N THR A 203 -7.11 -19.53 14.36
CA THR A 203 -5.88 -20.03 15.01
C THR A 203 -5.05 -18.86 15.53
N ARG A 204 -4.62 -18.95 16.80
CA ARG A 204 -3.75 -17.94 17.41
C ARG A 204 -2.32 -18.09 16.96
N ILE A 205 -1.71 -17.00 16.53
CA ILE A 205 -0.29 -16.91 16.17
C ILE A 205 0.44 -16.03 17.18
N VAL A 206 1.57 -16.53 17.68
CA VAL A 206 2.56 -15.80 18.48
C VAL A 206 3.86 -15.77 17.70
N ASN A 207 4.51 -14.61 17.65
CA ASN A 207 5.79 -14.45 16.95
C ASN A 207 6.78 -13.69 17.85
N GLU A 208 7.29 -14.37 18.87
CA GLU A 208 8.25 -13.80 19.82
C GLU A 208 9.54 -13.31 19.15
N PRO A 209 10.12 -13.99 18.14
CA PRO A 209 11.29 -13.46 17.44
C PRO A 209 11.04 -12.10 16.77
N LEU A 210 9.84 -11.90 16.18
CA LEU A 210 9.47 -10.61 15.62
C LEU A 210 9.26 -9.55 16.70
N ALA A 211 8.68 -9.90 17.85
CA ALA A 211 8.54 -8.99 18.98
C ALA A 211 9.90 -8.49 19.46
N GLN A 212 10.88 -9.38 19.62
CA GLN A 212 12.26 -9.05 20.03
C GLN A 212 12.97 -8.17 18.99
N THR A 213 12.78 -8.45 17.69
CA THR A 213 13.30 -7.62 16.61
C THR A 213 12.72 -6.20 16.67
N LEU A 214 11.41 -6.07 16.82
CA LEU A 214 10.73 -4.78 16.96
C LEU A 214 11.18 -4.02 18.20
N GLU A 215 11.35 -4.69 19.33
CA GLU A 215 11.89 -4.09 20.58
C GLU A 215 13.31 -3.56 20.40
N THR A 216 14.15 -4.34 19.72
CA THR A 216 15.53 -3.92 19.43
C THR A 216 15.54 -2.64 18.59
N ILE A 217 14.73 -2.56 17.55
CA ILE A 217 14.61 -1.38 16.69
C ILE A 217 14.02 -0.20 17.46
N ALA A 218 12.99 -0.44 18.29
CA ALA A 218 12.37 0.58 19.14
C ALA A 218 13.37 1.20 20.12
N LYS A 219 14.16 0.37 20.80
CA LYS A 219 15.12 0.77 21.84
C LYS A 219 16.39 1.38 21.28
N SER A 220 16.97 0.76 20.24
CA SER A 220 18.29 1.11 19.71
C SER A 220 18.21 2.02 18.46
N GLY A 221 17.01 2.36 18.01
CA GLY A 221 16.79 3.20 16.85
C GLY A 221 16.87 2.45 15.51
N PRO A 222 16.57 3.13 14.40
CA PRO A 222 16.44 2.52 13.08
C PRO A 222 17.75 1.89 12.56
N ARG A 223 18.92 2.39 13.00
CA ARG A 223 20.22 1.83 12.59
C ARG A 223 20.40 0.37 13.02
N ALA A 224 19.77 -0.04 14.11
CA ALA A 224 19.83 -1.43 14.57
C ALA A 224 19.24 -2.45 13.57
N PHE A 225 18.36 -2.01 12.67
CA PHE A 225 17.84 -2.84 11.58
C PHE A 225 18.84 -3.02 10.44
N TYR A 226 19.67 -2.00 10.16
CA TYR A 226 20.58 -1.96 9.01
C TYR A 226 22.02 -2.37 9.33
N THR A 227 22.33 -2.52 10.61
CA THR A 227 23.66 -2.91 11.09
C THR A 227 23.52 -3.92 12.24
N GLY A 228 24.62 -4.64 12.54
CA GLY A 228 24.63 -5.59 13.66
C GLY A 228 23.85 -6.87 13.41
N PRO A 229 23.32 -7.52 14.47
CA PRO A 229 22.78 -8.88 14.38
C PRO A 229 21.56 -9.01 13.46
N ILE A 230 20.65 -8.04 13.44
CA ILE A 230 19.44 -8.10 12.60
C ILE A 230 19.85 -8.08 11.12
N ALA A 231 20.71 -7.14 10.72
CA ALA A 231 21.18 -7.07 9.34
C ALA A 231 21.98 -8.32 8.95
N ALA A 232 22.82 -8.84 9.84
CA ALA A 232 23.59 -10.06 9.61
C ALA A 232 22.66 -11.28 9.40
N ASP A 233 21.58 -11.39 10.19
CA ASP A 233 20.62 -12.48 10.02
C ASP A 233 19.84 -12.37 8.70
N ILE A 234 19.40 -11.16 8.31
CA ILE A 234 18.75 -10.92 7.02
C ILE A 234 19.67 -11.35 5.88
N VAL A 235 20.92 -10.86 5.86
CA VAL A 235 21.91 -11.19 4.81
C VAL A 235 22.15 -12.70 4.77
N ARG A 236 22.41 -13.32 5.92
CA ARG A 236 22.61 -14.77 5.99
C ARG A 236 21.41 -15.53 5.42
N ARG A 237 20.17 -15.16 5.79
CA ARG A 237 18.94 -15.83 5.34
C ARG A 237 18.76 -15.75 3.83
N VAL A 238 19.00 -14.60 3.23
CA VAL A 238 18.81 -14.43 1.78
C VAL A 238 19.94 -15.02 0.97
N THR A 239 21.19 -15.00 1.48
CA THR A 239 22.36 -15.56 0.78
C THR A 239 22.48 -17.08 0.92
N THR A 240 21.93 -17.68 1.98
CA THR A 240 21.89 -19.13 2.16
C THR A 240 20.54 -19.75 1.83
N ALA A 241 19.66 -19.00 1.17
CA ALA A 241 18.36 -19.53 0.77
C ALA A 241 18.52 -20.76 -0.13
N PRO A 242 17.80 -21.88 0.12
CA PRO A 242 17.93 -23.12 -0.66
C PRO A 242 17.54 -22.94 -2.14
N THR A 243 16.73 -21.93 -2.42
CA THR A 243 16.28 -21.57 -3.77
C THR A 243 16.71 -20.15 -4.07
N ASN A 244 17.32 -19.92 -5.22
CA ASN A 244 17.70 -18.58 -5.70
C ASN A 244 18.41 -17.74 -4.61
N PRO A 245 19.58 -18.14 -4.10
CA PRO A 245 20.31 -17.33 -3.11
C PRO A 245 20.62 -15.94 -3.63
N SER A 246 20.59 -14.95 -2.73
CA SER A 246 20.89 -13.54 -3.03
C SER A 246 22.40 -13.31 -3.04
N THR A 247 22.80 -12.18 -3.65
CA THR A 247 24.15 -11.61 -3.55
C THR A 247 24.21 -10.43 -2.56
N MET A 248 23.15 -10.22 -1.76
CA MET A 248 23.10 -9.13 -0.78
C MET A 248 24.21 -9.22 0.24
N THR A 249 24.78 -8.08 0.58
CA THR A 249 25.87 -7.96 1.57
C THR A 249 25.44 -7.12 2.77
N ILE A 250 26.23 -7.20 3.84
CA ILE A 250 26.05 -6.33 5.01
C ILE A 250 26.26 -4.86 4.66
N THR A 251 27.13 -4.58 3.66
CA THR A 251 27.39 -3.24 3.15
C THR A 251 26.15 -2.69 2.43
N ASP A 252 25.44 -3.50 1.67
CA ASP A 252 24.18 -3.11 1.02
C ASP A 252 23.13 -2.68 2.07
N MET A 253 23.00 -3.46 3.14
CA MET A 253 22.12 -3.11 4.26
C MET A 253 22.54 -1.78 4.90
N ALA A 254 23.80 -1.64 5.27
CA ALA A 254 24.33 -0.47 5.97
C ALA A 254 24.26 0.83 5.14
N ALA A 255 24.35 0.71 3.80
CA ALA A 255 24.31 1.82 2.86
C ALA A 255 22.88 2.24 2.45
N TYR A 256 21.83 1.54 2.91
CA TYR A 256 20.47 1.90 2.53
C TYR A 256 20.06 3.25 3.14
N GLU A 257 19.50 4.11 2.29
CA GLU A 257 18.93 5.41 2.66
C GLU A 257 17.56 5.59 2.01
N ALA A 258 16.58 5.93 2.83
CA ALA A 258 15.29 6.41 2.34
C ALA A 258 15.39 7.86 1.86
N LYS A 259 14.53 8.24 0.93
CA LYS A 259 14.55 9.58 0.33
C LYS A 259 13.24 10.34 0.52
N GLN A 260 13.33 11.65 0.72
CA GLN A 260 12.20 12.54 0.50
C GLN A 260 12.21 12.96 -0.96
N ARG A 261 11.06 12.81 -1.64
CA ARG A 261 10.91 13.15 -3.06
C ARG A 261 9.81 14.18 -3.27
N PRO A 262 9.84 14.97 -4.36
CA PRO A 262 8.74 15.85 -4.70
C PRO A 262 7.51 15.04 -5.12
N PRO A 263 6.30 15.44 -4.70
CA PRO A 263 5.07 14.83 -5.19
C PRO A 263 4.81 15.19 -6.66
N VAL A 264 4.08 14.34 -7.36
CA VAL A 264 3.56 14.61 -8.69
C VAL A 264 2.08 14.95 -8.57
N CYS A 265 1.65 16.09 -9.12
CA CYS A 265 0.28 16.58 -8.97
C CYS A 265 -0.29 17.03 -10.31
N VAL A 266 -1.60 16.83 -10.49
CA VAL A 266 -2.42 17.46 -11.56
C VAL A 266 -3.71 18.00 -10.97
N THR A 267 -4.36 18.91 -11.71
CA THR A 267 -5.75 19.26 -11.43
C THR A 267 -6.65 18.37 -12.28
N TYR A 268 -7.53 17.62 -11.61
CA TYR A 268 -8.60 16.84 -12.25
C TYR A 268 -9.94 17.50 -11.90
N ARG A 269 -10.61 18.03 -12.91
CA ARG A 269 -11.82 18.87 -12.70
C ARG A 269 -11.52 20.02 -11.73
N THR A 270 -12.09 19.99 -10.53
CA THR A 270 -11.87 21.01 -9.47
C THR A 270 -10.90 20.55 -8.37
N TYR A 271 -10.40 19.31 -8.46
CA TYR A 271 -9.57 18.71 -7.40
C TYR A 271 -8.09 18.70 -7.79
N LYS A 272 -7.23 19.16 -6.89
CA LYS A 272 -5.79 18.91 -6.98
C LYS A 272 -5.51 17.49 -6.47
N ILE A 273 -5.06 16.61 -7.36
CA ILE A 273 -4.71 15.23 -7.02
C ILE A 273 -3.21 15.06 -7.12
N CYS A 274 -2.63 14.48 -6.08
CA CYS A 274 -1.20 14.27 -5.96
C CYS A 274 -0.88 12.82 -5.63
N GLY A 275 0.27 12.36 -6.08
CA GLY A 275 0.79 11.03 -5.79
C GLY A 275 2.30 11.00 -5.70
N MET A 276 2.83 9.81 -5.40
CA MET A 276 4.27 9.56 -5.41
C MET A 276 4.81 9.62 -6.83
N GLY A 277 5.93 10.31 -7.01
CA GLY A 277 6.72 10.28 -8.25
C GLY A 277 7.59 9.03 -8.38
N PRO A 278 8.49 8.98 -9.40
CA PRO A 278 9.45 7.89 -9.54
C PRO A 278 10.28 7.69 -8.25
N PRO A 279 10.62 6.43 -7.92
CA PRO A 279 10.54 5.21 -8.73
C PRO A 279 9.13 4.61 -8.84
N SER A 280 8.12 5.21 -8.18
CA SER A 280 6.75 4.77 -8.35
C SER A 280 6.17 5.25 -9.69
N ALA A 281 5.69 4.32 -10.49
CA ALA A 281 4.92 4.65 -11.69
C ALA A 281 3.43 4.93 -11.37
N GLY A 282 2.95 4.51 -10.16
CA GLY A 282 1.54 4.54 -9.81
C GLY A 282 0.95 5.96 -9.80
N GLY A 283 1.68 6.92 -9.23
CA GLY A 283 1.22 8.31 -9.18
C GLY A 283 1.02 8.87 -10.59
N ILE A 284 2.03 8.79 -11.46
CA ILE A 284 1.95 9.28 -12.84
C ILE A 284 0.83 8.59 -13.61
N ALA A 285 0.73 7.25 -13.52
CA ALA A 285 -0.29 6.49 -14.24
C ALA A 285 -1.71 6.88 -13.82
N VAL A 286 -2.00 7.00 -12.51
CA VAL A 286 -3.32 7.43 -12.02
C VAL A 286 -3.65 8.85 -12.47
N LEU A 287 -2.69 9.76 -12.40
CA LEU A 287 -2.90 11.15 -12.84
C LEU A 287 -3.15 11.23 -14.35
N ALA A 288 -2.43 10.43 -15.15
CA ALA A 288 -2.65 10.32 -16.59
C ALA A 288 -4.05 9.78 -16.92
N ILE A 289 -4.46 8.68 -16.25
CA ILE A 289 -5.79 8.09 -16.41
C ILE A 289 -6.89 9.12 -16.13
N LEU A 290 -6.81 9.82 -15.02
CA LEU A 290 -7.80 10.82 -14.65
C LEU A 290 -7.89 11.95 -15.68
N LYS A 291 -6.74 12.46 -16.13
CA LYS A 291 -6.70 13.56 -17.12
C LYS A 291 -7.20 13.13 -18.50
N GLN A 292 -6.87 11.93 -18.97
CA GLN A 292 -7.37 11.38 -20.22
C GLN A 292 -8.90 11.20 -20.20
N LEU A 293 -9.45 10.84 -19.03
CA LEU A 293 -10.89 10.66 -18.83
C LEU A 293 -11.67 11.96 -18.62
N GLU A 294 -11.00 13.09 -18.46
CA GLU A 294 -11.65 14.39 -18.18
C GLU A 294 -12.59 14.85 -19.30
N GLY A 295 -12.33 14.41 -20.54
CA GLY A 295 -13.17 14.67 -21.70
C GLY A 295 -14.48 13.87 -21.75
N PHE A 296 -14.68 12.89 -20.88
CA PHE A 296 -15.86 12.02 -20.85
C PHE A 296 -16.75 12.29 -19.64
N ASN A 297 -18.07 12.33 -19.85
CA ASN A 297 -19.03 12.48 -18.76
C ASN A 297 -19.36 11.13 -18.11
N LEU A 298 -18.39 10.59 -17.33
CA LEU A 298 -18.57 9.31 -16.65
C LEU A 298 -19.72 9.33 -15.64
N ALA A 299 -20.04 10.48 -15.07
CA ALA A 299 -21.15 10.60 -14.12
C ALA A 299 -22.51 10.36 -14.80
N ALA A 300 -22.70 10.85 -16.03
CA ALA A 300 -23.91 10.62 -16.80
C ALA A 300 -24.05 9.15 -17.24
N LEU A 301 -22.93 8.46 -17.49
CA LEU A 301 -22.93 7.02 -17.81
C LEU A 301 -23.34 6.18 -16.60
N GLY A 302 -22.85 6.54 -15.43
CA GLY A 302 -23.07 5.78 -14.17
C GLY A 302 -22.18 4.53 -14.03
N PRO A 303 -22.09 3.99 -12.80
CA PRO A 303 -21.14 2.90 -12.47
C PRO A 303 -21.52 1.52 -13.04
N ALA A 304 -22.77 1.34 -13.44
CA ALA A 304 -23.26 0.08 -14.04
C ALA A 304 -23.12 0.05 -15.56
N ASN A 305 -22.75 1.16 -16.21
CA ASN A 305 -22.67 1.25 -17.66
C ASN A 305 -21.37 0.63 -18.19
N PRO A 306 -21.44 -0.40 -19.08
CA PRO A 306 -20.24 -1.04 -19.64
C PRO A 306 -19.32 -0.06 -20.37
N THR A 307 -19.87 0.96 -21.05
CA THR A 307 -19.08 1.98 -21.75
C THR A 307 -18.19 2.76 -20.77
N ALA A 308 -18.67 3.07 -19.56
CA ALA A 308 -17.84 3.73 -18.55
C ALA A 308 -16.60 2.90 -18.19
N TRP A 309 -16.79 1.60 -17.99
CA TRP A 309 -15.68 0.68 -17.69
C TRP A 309 -14.75 0.49 -18.90
N HIS A 310 -15.29 0.46 -20.12
CA HIS A 310 -14.50 0.42 -21.35
C HIS A 310 -13.58 1.66 -21.45
N LEU A 311 -14.11 2.87 -21.27
CA LEU A 311 -13.33 4.10 -21.31
C LEU A 311 -12.21 4.11 -20.25
N ILE A 312 -12.51 3.62 -19.03
CA ILE A 312 -11.51 3.48 -17.96
C ILE A 312 -10.42 2.49 -18.37
N ALA A 313 -10.79 1.33 -18.93
CA ALA A 313 -9.83 0.32 -19.37
C ALA A 313 -8.92 0.83 -20.49
N GLU A 314 -9.46 1.54 -21.49
CA GLU A 314 -8.67 2.15 -22.57
C GLU A 314 -7.71 3.21 -22.04
N SER A 315 -8.15 4.06 -21.12
CA SER A 315 -7.27 5.05 -20.49
C SER A 315 -6.15 4.37 -19.69
N GLN A 316 -6.44 3.27 -18.96
CA GLN A 316 -5.42 2.47 -18.29
C GLN A 316 -4.42 1.88 -19.29
N ARG A 317 -4.88 1.34 -20.41
CA ARG A 317 -4.02 0.77 -21.45
C ARG A 317 -3.02 1.80 -21.96
N LEU A 318 -3.47 3.03 -22.24
CA LEU A 318 -2.60 4.13 -22.69
C LEU A 318 -1.59 4.54 -21.61
N ALA A 319 -2.03 4.71 -20.36
CA ALA A 319 -1.14 5.07 -19.25
C ALA A 319 -0.10 3.98 -18.96
N PHE A 320 -0.47 2.70 -19.12
CA PHE A 320 0.47 1.59 -18.96
C PHE A 320 1.45 1.45 -20.12
N ALA A 321 1.06 1.82 -21.34
CA ALA A 321 1.98 1.92 -22.46
C ALA A 321 3.05 2.99 -22.22
N ASP A 322 2.65 4.17 -21.74
CA ASP A 322 3.57 5.24 -21.37
C ASP A 322 4.48 4.82 -20.21
N ARG A 323 3.94 4.12 -19.21
CA ARG A 323 4.73 3.53 -18.12
C ARG A 323 5.78 2.58 -18.64
N ALA A 324 5.44 1.71 -19.58
CA ALA A 324 6.37 0.72 -20.14
C ALA A 324 7.50 1.38 -20.94
N ALA A 325 7.18 2.46 -21.66
CA ALA A 325 8.14 3.18 -22.50
C ALA A 325 9.06 4.14 -21.72
N PHE A 326 8.54 4.80 -20.69
CA PHE A 326 9.21 5.94 -20.04
C PHE A 326 9.39 5.78 -18.53
N GLY A 327 8.79 4.74 -17.92
CA GLY A 327 8.90 4.49 -16.48
C GLY A 327 10.25 3.92 -16.10
N GLY A 328 10.78 4.35 -14.94
CA GLY A 328 12.03 3.84 -14.39
C GLY A 328 12.34 4.45 -13.03
N ASP A 329 13.47 4.05 -12.44
CA ASP A 329 13.98 4.65 -11.24
C ASP A 329 14.76 5.94 -11.59
N SER A 330 14.24 7.08 -11.13
CA SER A 330 14.84 8.40 -11.40
C SER A 330 16.22 8.62 -10.79
N ASP A 331 16.69 7.72 -9.94
CA ASP A 331 18.07 7.74 -9.44
C ASP A 331 19.05 7.21 -10.47
N PHE A 332 18.60 6.47 -11.48
CA PHE A 332 19.43 5.82 -12.50
C PHE A 332 19.10 6.26 -13.93
N VAL A 333 17.85 6.66 -14.19
CA VAL A 333 17.39 7.04 -15.53
C VAL A 333 16.58 8.34 -15.51
N ASN A 334 16.63 9.08 -16.60
CA ASN A 334 15.81 10.28 -16.73
C ASN A 334 14.36 9.90 -17.07
N VAL A 335 13.45 10.03 -16.10
CA VAL A 335 12.01 9.86 -16.30
C VAL A 335 11.39 11.21 -16.64
N PRO A 336 10.75 11.38 -17.82
CA PRO A 336 10.22 12.67 -18.28
C PRO A 336 8.89 13.03 -17.60
N VAL A 337 8.88 13.12 -16.27
CA VAL A 337 7.68 13.30 -15.43
C VAL A 337 6.84 14.48 -15.93
N LYS A 338 7.48 15.65 -16.16
CA LYS A 338 6.77 16.86 -16.62
C LYS A 338 6.05 16.65 -17.95
N GLY A 339 6.68 15.93 -18.89
CA GLY A 339 6.10 15.59 -20.18
C GLY A 339 4.91 14.63 -20.05
N LEU A 340 5.07 13.59 -19.23
CA LEU A 340 4.04 12.55 -19.02
C LEU A 340 2.75 13.08 -18.37
N ILE A 341 2.83 14.19 -17.65
CA ILE A 341 1.65 14.84 -17.02
C ILE A 341 1.29 16.17 -17.68
N ALA A 342 1.93 16.53 -18.81
CA ALA A 342 1.62 17.78 -19.51
C ALA A 342 0.18 17.75 -20.05
N PRO A 343 -0.61 18.84 -19.86
CA PRO A 343 -2.02 18.87 -20.25
C PRO A 343 -2.25 18.53 -21.73
N ASP A 344 -1.47 19.11 -22.65
CA ASP A 344 -1.61 18.89 -24.08
C ASP A 344 -1.27 17.44 -24.48
N TYR A 345 -0.24 16.86 -23.86
CA TYR A 345 0.11 15.45 -24.04
C TYR A 345 -1.04 14.55 -23.60
N LEU A 346 -1.55 14.75 -22.38
CA LEU A 346 -2.63 13.93 -21.84
C LEU A 346 -3.94 14.11 -22.63
N LYS A 347 -4.22 15.31 -23.14
CA LYS A 347 -5.34 15.56 -24.03
C LYS A 347 -5.19 14.79 -25.35
N SER A 348 -3.99 14.79 -25.96
CA SER A 348 -3.73 14.03 -27.21
C SER A 348 -3.86 12.51 -26.97
N ARG A 349 -3.42 12.01 -25.82
CA ARG A 349 -3.60 10.60 -25.45
C ARG A 349 -5.07 10.25 -25.23
N GLY A 350 -5.82 11.13 -24.55
CA GLY A 350 -7.26 10.95 -24.33
C GLY A 350 -8.08 10.93 -25.63
N ALA A 351 -7.63 11.66 -26.66
CA ALA A 351 -8.28 11.66 -27.98
C ALA A 351 -8.19 10.31 -28.73
N LEU A 352 -7.31 9.40 -28.28
CA LEU A 352 -7.23 8.03 -28.82
C LEU A 352 -8.28 7.09 -28.22
N ILE A 353 -8.98 7.51 -27.17
CA ILE A 353 -10.01 6.70 -26.51
C ILE A 353 -11.32 6.86 -27.26
N SER A 354 -11.90 5.75 -27.72
CA SER A 354 -13.22 5.71 -28.33
C SER A 354 -14.23 4.99 -27.44
N ALA A 355 -15.52 5.20 -27.70
CA ALA A 355 -16.60 4.48 -26.99
C ALA A 355 -16.78 3.04 -27.47
N THR A 356 -16.15 2.66 -28.56
CA THR A 356 -16.15 1.32 -29.15
C THR A 356 -14.80 0.68 -28.98
N ALA A 357 -14.76 -0.65 -28.94
CA ALA A 357 -13.50 -1.40 -28.89
C ALA A 357 -12.59 -1.04 -30.08
N THR A 358 -11.33 -0.86 -29.80
CA THR A 358 -10.26 -0.67 -30.81
C THR A 358 -9.67 -1.99 -31.20
#